data_d37ad3e43b76dada6513596ae14f484a
#
_entry.id   d37ad3e43b76dada6513596ae14f484a
#
_cell.length_a   1.000
_cell.length_b   1.000
_cell.length_c   1.000
_cell.angle_alpha   90.00
_cell.angle_beta   90.00
_cell.angle_gamma   90.00
#
_symmetry.space_group_name_H-M   'P 1'
#
loop_
_entity.id
_entity.type
_entity.pdbx_description
1 polymer ?
#
loop_
_entity_poly.entity_id
_entity_poly.type
_entity_poly.pdbx_seq_one_letter_code
_entity_poly.pdbx_strand_id
1 'polypeptide(L)'
;MAKNDYFSILYKLLVTLYENLKDGEKTDLRAIIDDTETFPINQAYWIAIFEDALEKKLIRGVSVISVANGGKRIQEQRDGIRITADGVDYLENNSNMKKAMEHIKDFIPMAAKVLLP
;
A
#
# COMPACT_ATOMS: atom_id res chain seq x y z
N MET A 1 15.20 -13.76 -3.25
CA MET A 1 13.95 -13.04 -2.97
C MET A 1 13.47 -13.39 -1.57
N ALA A 2 13.04 -12.40 -0.81
CA ALA A 2 12.58 -12.62 0.55
C ALA A 2 11.27 -13.40 0.53
N LYS A 3 11.11 -14.35 1.46
CA LYS A 3 9.89 -15.15 1.55
C LYS A 3 8.66 -14.29 1.83
N ASN A 4 8.84 -13.14 2.48
CA ASN A 4 7.74 -12.27 2.89
C ASN A 4 7.65 -11.02 2.04
N ASP A 5 8.18 -11.08 0.82
CA ASP A 5 8.21 -9.91 -0.04
C ASP A 5 6.82 -9.33 -0.27
N TYR A 6 5.85 -10.18 -0.60
CA TYR A 6 4.47 -9.73 -0.83
C TYR A 6 3.90 -9.01 0.39
N PHE A 7 4.02 -9.62 1.55
CA PHE A 7 3.47 -9.03 2.78
C PHE A 7 4.26 -7.82 3.24
N SER A 8 5.55 -7.78 2.95
CA SER A 8 6.36 -6.59 3.24
C SER A 8 5.91 -5.40 2.40
N ILE A 9 5.64 -5.62 1.12
CA ILE A 9 5.14 -4.57 0.25
C ILE A 9 3.75 -4.11 0.70
N LEU A 10 2.86 -5.07 0.99
CA LEU A 10 1.53 -4.74 1.48
C LEU A 10 1.59 -3.96 2.79
N TYR A 11 2.47 -4.37 3.70
CA TYR A 11 2.65 -3.67 4.98
C TYR A 11 3.08 -2.23 4.74
N LYS A 12 4.10 -2.03 3.91
CA LYS A 12 4.58 -0.67 3.60
C LYS A 12 3.48 0.19 3.00
N LEU A 13 2.69 -0.40 2.09
CA LEU A 13 1.58 0.32 1.48
C LEU A 13 0.56 0.74 2.54
N LEU A 14 0.12 -0.20 3.36
CA LEU A 14 -0.90 0.09 4.37
C LEU A 14 -0.41 1.09 5.42
N VAL A 15 0.86 0.97 5.85
CA VAL A 15 1.44 1.93 6.79
C VAL A 15 1.49 3.33 6.19
N THR A 16 1.90 3.43 4.93
CA THR A 16 1.96 4.72 4.24
C THR A 16 0.57 5.36 4.17
N LEU A 17 -0.43 4.57 3.80
CA LEU A 17 -1.81 5.08 3.72
C LEU A 17 -2.33 5.49 5.09
N TYR A 18 -2.01 4.71 6.12
CA TYR A 18 -2.47 4.98 7.47
C TYR A 18 -1.83 6.26 8.04
N GLU A 19 -0.51 6.41 7.85
CA GLU A 19 0.17 7.61 8.32
C GLU A 19 -0.37 8.86 7.63
N ASN A 20 -0.60 8.79 6.32
CA ASN A 20 -1.18 9.91 5.59
C ASN A 20 -2.58 10.25 6.09
N LEU A 21 -3.38 9.21 6.36
CA LEU A 21 -4.73 9.43 6.88
C LEU A 21 -4.69 10.14 8.23
N LYS A 22 -3.81 9.71 9.13
CA LYS A 22 -3.69 10.32 10.46
C LYS A 22 -3.22 11.78 10.38
N ASP A 23 -2.37 12.08 9.40
CA ASP A 23 -1.82 13.42 9.24
C ASP A 23 -2.75 14.34 8.45
N GLY A 24 -3.87 13.82 7.97
CA GLY A 24 -4.78 14.60 7.14
C GLY A 24 -4.23 14.87 5.75
N GLU A 25 -3.24 14.07 5.32
CA GLU A 25 -2.58 14.25 4.04
C GLU A 25 -3.18 13.33 3.00
N LYS A 26 -3.31 13.82 1.78
CA LYS A 26 -3.75 13.00 0.67
C LYS A 26 -2.58 12.17 0.16
N THR A 27 -2.81 10.88 -0.07
CA THR A 27 -1.77 10.01 -0.59
C THR A 27 -1.61 10.22 -2.09
N ASP A 28 -0.37 10.42 -2.53
CA ASP A 28 -0.05 10.49 -3.95
C ASP A 28 0.28 9.08 -4.45
N LEU A 29 -0.71 8.46 -5.09
CA LEU A 29 -0.56 7.09 -5.58
C LEU A 29 0.59 6.97 -6.58
N ARG A 30 0.73 7.95 -7.46
CA ARG A 30 1.80 7.93 -8.45
C ARG A 30 3.18 7.95 -7.81
N ALA A 31 3.34 8.75 -6.77
CA ALA A 31 4.61 8.81 -6.05
C ALA A 31 4.96 7.46 -5.41
N ILE A 32 3.96 6.73 -4.91
CA ILE A 32 4.18 5.40 -4.35
C ILE A 32 4.62 4.42 -5.44
N ILE A 33 3.89 4.40 -6.56
CA ILE A 33 4.17 3.46 -7.64
C ILE A 33 5.55 3.72 -8.26
N ASP A 34 5.94 4.98 -8.35
CA ASP A 34 7.22 5.36 -8.94
C ASP A 34 8.41 5.22 -7.98
N ASP A 35 8.16 5.00 -6.70
CA ASP A 35 9.21 4.86 -5.68
C ASP A 35 9.74 3.43 -5.67
N THR A 36 10.66 3.14 -6.59
CA THR A 36 11.20 1.80 -6.74
C THR A 36 12.22 1.43 -5.67
N GLU A 37 12.68 2.38 -4.88
CA GLU A 37 13.57 2.07 -3.75
C GLU A 37 12.78 1.47 -2.58
N THR A 38 11.64 2.09 -2.26
CA THR A 38 10.78 1.60 -1.18
C THR A 38 9.97 0.39 -1.63
N PHE A 39 9.51 0.42 -2.90
CA PHE A 39 8.65 -0.61 -3.47
C PHE A 39 9.30 -1.18 -4.73
N PRO A 40 10.29 -2.07 -4.58
CA PRO A 40 11.02 -2.60 -5.74
C PRO A 40 10.25 -3.69 -6.47
N ILE A 41 9.10 -3.35 -7.00
CA ILE A 41 8.23 -4.29 -7.70
C ILE A 41 7.75 -3.68 -9.02
N ASN A 42 7.35 -4.54 -9.94
CA ASN A 42 6.87 -4.10 -11.24
C ASN A 42 5.37 -3.82 -11.21
N GLN A 43 4.87 -3.32 -12.34
CA GLN A 43 3.46 -2.95 -12.48
C GLN A 43 2.51 -4.13 -12.26
N ALA A 44 2.85 -5.30 -12.78
CA ALA A 44 2.00 -6.48 -12.63
C ALA A 44 1.88 -6.91 -11.17
N TYR A 45 2.96 -6.80 -10.44
CA TYR A 45 2.99 -7.12 -9.02
C TYR A 45 2.11 -6.12 -8.24
N TRP A 46 2.23 -4.83 -8.56
CA TRP A 46 1.38 -3.80 -7.95
C TRP A 46 -0.10 -4.10 -8.17
N ILE A 47 -0.44 -4.49 -9.40
CA ILE A 47 -1.84 -4.80 -9.72
C ILE A 47 -2.33 -5.96 -8.87
N ALA A 48 -1.53 -7.00 -8.70
CA ALA A 48 -1.91 -8.15 -7.87
C ALA A 48 -2.16 -7.71 -6.42
N ILE A 49 -1.27 -6.88 -5.88
CA ILE A 49 -1.42 -6.40 -4.50
C ILE A 49 -2.69 -5.56 -4.35
N PHE A 50 -2.94 -4.66 -5.30
CA PHE A 50 -4.15 -3.83 -5.24
C PHE A 50 -5.41 -4.66 -5.39
N GLU A 51 -5.41 -5.66 -6.27
CA GLU A 51 -6.56 -6.54 -6.42
C GLU A 51 -6.87 -7.27 -5.11
N ASP A 52 -5.84 -7.81 -4.47
CA ASP A 52 -6.02 -8.54 -3.21
C ASP A 52 -6.47 -7.61 -2.09
N ALA A 53 -5.88 -6.42 -2.01
CA ALA A 53 -6.24 -5.46 -0.98
C ALA A 53 -7.68 -4.97 -1.15
N LEU A 54 -8.12 -4.77 -2.39
CA LEU A 54 -9.50 -4.38 -2.67
C LEU A 54 -10.47 -5.52 -2.34
N GLU A 55 -10.11 -6.74 -2.69
CA GLU A 55 -10.96 -7.90 -2.39
C GLU A 55 -11.16 -8.06 -0.90
N LYS A 56 -10.10 -7.85 -0.12
CA LYS A 56 -10.18 -7.92 1.34
C LYS A 56 -10.72 -6.64 1.96
N LYS A 57 -11.03 -5.64 1.15
CA LYS A 57 -11.57 -4.35 1.59
C LYS A 57 -10.63 -3.59 2.52
N LEU A 58 -9.34 -3.73 2.30
CA LEU A 58 -8.33 -3.05 3.11
C LEU A 58 -8.09 -1.62 2.67
N ILE A 59 -8.38 -1.32 1.41
CA ILE A 59 -8.18 0.01 0.82
C ILE A 59 -9.43 0.41 0.04
N ARG A 60 -9.54 1.71 -0.22
CA ARG A 60 -10.61 2.25 -1.05
C ARG A 60 -10.07 3.43 -1.86
N GLY A 61 -10.89 3.93 -2.78
CA GLY A 61 -10.53 5.09 -3.56
C GLY A 61 -9.69 4.78 -4.78
N VAL A 62 -9.62 3.50 -5.14
CA VAL A 62 -8.85 3.05 -6.29
C VAL A 62 -9.54 1.80 -6.84
N SER A 63 -9.38 1.55 -8.13
CA SER A 63 -9.89 0.34 -8.76
C SER A 63 -8.85 -0.18 -9.74
N VAL A 64 -8.96 -1.47 -10.05
CA VAL A 64 -8.15 -2.10 -11.10
C VAL A 64 -9.09 -2.34 -12.27
N ILE A 65 -8.78 -1.73 -13.40
CA ILE A 65 -9.64 -1.79 -14.58
C ILE A 65 -8.94 -2.54 -15.71
N SER A 66 -9.73 -3.18 -16.54
CA SER A 66 -9.22 -3.84 -17.75
C SER A 66 -9.08 -2.80 -18.84
N VAL A 67 -8.01 -2.92 -19.62
CA VAL A 67 -7.77 -2.05 -20.75
C VAL A 67 -7.69 -2.87 -22.01
N ALA A 68 -7.63 -2.20 -23.18
CA ALA A 68 -7.49 -2.88 -24.45
C ALA A 68 -6.27 -3.81 -24.40
N ASN A 69 -6.32 -4.90 -25.16
CA ASN A 69 -5.24 -5.90 -25.25
C ASN A 69 -5.11 -6.80 -24.02
N GLY A 70 -6.14 -6.86 -23.19
CA GLY A 70 -6.16 -7.78 -22.06
C GLY A 70 -5.33 -7.35 -20.86
N GLY A 71 -4.80 -6.14 -20.88
CA GLY A 71 -4.03 -5.62 -19.75
C GLY A 71 -4.92 -5.07 -18.67
N LYS A 72 -4.28 -4.66 -17.59
CA LYS A 72 -4.95 -4.03 -16.45
C LYS A 72 -4.17 -2.79 -16.02
N ARG A 73 -4.87 -1.87 -15.39
CA ARG A 73 -4.20 -0.71 -14.80
C ARG A 73 -4.93 -0.28 -13.53
N ILE A 74 -4.23 0.44 -12.70
CA ILE A 74 -4.77 0.99 -11.46
C ILE A 74 -5.31 2.38 -11.76
N GLN A 75 -6.56 2.60 -11.38
CA GLN A 75 -7.21 3.89 -11.60
C GLN A 75 -7.62 4.48 -10.26
N GLU A 76 -7.11 5.67 -9.98
CA GLU A 76 -7.48 6.38 -8.76
C GLU A 76 -8.84 7.03 -8.93
N GLN A 77 -9.67 6.94 -7.89
CA GLN A 77 -10.98 7.56 -7.89
C GLN A 77 -10.88 8.98 -7.34
N ARG A 78 -12.00 9.70 -7.42
CA ARG A 78 -12.05 11.13 -7.11
C ARG A 78 -11.46 11.49 -5.75
N ASP A 79 -11.79 10.71 -4.72
CA ASP A 79 -11.36 11.02 -3.36
C ASP A 79 -9.95 10.53 -3.05
N GLY A 80 -9.35 9.81 -3.98
CA GLY A 80 -8.02 9.28 -3.80
C GLY A 80 -7.98 8.02 -2.97
N ILE A 81 -6.85 7.33 -3.02
CA ILE A 81 -6.64 6.08 -2.31
C ILE A 81 -6.50 6.34 -0.80
N ARG A 82 -7.11 5.48 0.01
CA ARG A 82 -6.90 5.51 1.46
C ARG A 82 -7.12 4.13 2.05
N ILE A 83 -6.60 3.95 3.27
CA ILE A 83 -6.83 2.73 4.03
C ILE A 83 -8.24 2.76 4.63
N THR A 84 -8.86 1.58 4.78
CA THR A 84 -10.16 1.45 5.42
C THR A 84 -10.01 1.07 6.88
N ALA A 85 -11.12 1.07 7.63
CA ALA A 85 -11.09 0.57 9.00
C ALA A 85 -10.66 -0.91 9.03
N ASP A 86 -11.15 -1.70 8.08
CA ASP A 86 -10.72 -3.10 7.96
C ASP A 86 -9.23 -3.19 7.66
N GLY A 87 -8.71 -2.25 6.87
CA GLY A 87 -7.28 -2.19 6.58
C GLY A 87 -6.46 -1.87 7.82
N VAL A 88 -6.93 -0.95 8.66
CA VAL A 88 -6.24 -0.64 9.91
C VAL A 88 -6.22 -1.85 10.83
N ASP A 89 -7.35 -2.52 10.97
CA ASP A 89 -7.42 -3.74 11.80
C ASP A 89 -6.49 -4.82 11.27
N TYR A 90 -6.48 -5.03 9.97
CA TYR A 90 -5.59 -5.98 9.32
C TYR A 90 -4.12 -5.64 9.62
N LEU A 91 -3.77 -4.37 9.44
CA LEU A 91 -2.41 -3.90 9.66
C LEU A 91 -1.96 -4.16 11.10
N GLU A 92 -2.83 -3.95 12.06
CA GLU A 92 -2.46 -4.07 13.47
C GLU A 92 -2.53 -5.49 14.02
N ASN A 93 -3.40 -6.32 13.47
CA ASN A 93 -3.71 -7.61 14.08
C ASN A 93 -3.37 -8.84 13.25
N ASN A 94 -3.15 -8.70 11.95
CA ASN A 94 -2.88 -9.84 11.09
C ASN A 94 -1.47 -10.38 11.33
N SER A 95 -1.34 -11.70 11.43
CA SER A 95 -0.05 -12.33 11.73
C SER A 95 1.00 -12.06 10.66
N ASN A 96 0.60 -12.00 9.38
CA ASN A 96 1.54 -11.71 8.31
C ASN A 96 2.03 -10.26 8.37
N MET A 97 1.16 -9.35 8.81
CA MET A 97 1.56 -7.96 9.02
C MET A 97 2.54 -7.82 10.17
N LYS A 98 2.32 -8.57 11.24
CA LYS A 98 3.26 -8.57 12.37
C LYS A 98 4.62 -9.10 11.96
N LYS A 99 4.65 -10.17 11.17
CA LYS A 99 5.91 -10.71 10.63
C LYS A 99 6.59 -9.72 9.71
N ALA A 100 5.82 -9.07 8.85
CA ALA A 100 6.39 -8.05 7.95
C ALA A 100 7.00 -6.91 8.74
N MET A 101 6.33 -6.45 9.79
CA MET A 101 6.85 -5.39 10.64
C MET A 101 8.22 -5.77 11.23
N GLU A 102 8.37 -7.03 11.66
CA GLU A 102 9.65 -7.49 12.20
C GLU A 102 10.76 -7.40 11.17
N HIS A 103 10.45 -7.72 9.91
CA HIS A 103 11.45 -7.69 8.85
C HIS A 103 11.82 -6.28 8.40
N ILE A 104 10.90 -5.32 8.54
CA ILE A 104 11.11 -3.98 8.03
C ILE A 104 10.86 -2.92 9.10
N LYS A 105 11.22 -3.25 10.34
CA LYS A 105 10.99 -2.35 11.49
C LYS A 105 11.66 -0.99 11.34
N ASP A 106 12.67 -0.90 10.46
CA ASP A 106 13.34 0.37 10.20
C ASP A 106 12.64 1.21 9.14
N PHE A 107 11.57 0.67 8.54
CA PHE A 107 10.83 1.43 7.54
C PHE A 107 10.04 2.56 8.20
N ILE A 108 10.26 3.77 7.72
CA ILE A 108 9.54 4.95 8.17
C ILE A 108 8.94 5.63 6.94
N PRO A 109 7.60 5.73 6.85
CA PRO A 109 6.96 6.40 5.72
C PRO A 109 7.40 7.86 5.63
N MET A 110 7.36 8.40 4.42
CA MET A 110 7.78 9.79 4.18
C MET A 110 7.08 10.77 5.11
N ALA A 111 5.77 10.59 5.30
CA ALA A 111 5.00 11.49 6.17
C ALA A 111 5.50 11.45 7.61
N ALA A 112 5.84 10.26 8.12
CA ALA A 112 6.34 10.10 9.47
C ALA A 112 7.74 10.68 9.62
N LYS A 113 8.58 10.56 8.59
CA LYS A 113 9.94 11.09 8.61
C LYS A 113 9.95 12.61 8.82
N VAL A 114 8.97 13.28 8.26
CA VAL A 114 8.88 14.74 8.39
C VAL A 114 8.63 15.17 9.83
N LEU A 115 7.98 14.30 10.61
CA LEU A 115 7.60 14.60 11.98
C LEU A 115 8.65 14.22 13.02
N LEU A 116 9.66 13.47 12.62
CA LEU A 116 10.71 13.04 13.54
C LEU A 116 11.74 14.14 13.74
N PRO A 117 12.21 14.34 14.98
CA PRO A 117 13.24 15.34 15.25
C PRO A 117 14.57 15.00 14.60
#